data_6f1fbd4fedc35f2bf6bc22e6452605f7
#
_entry.id   6f1fbd4fedc35f2bf6bc22e6452605f7
#
_cell.length_a   1.000
_cell.length_b   1.000
_cell.length_c   1.000
_cell.angle_alpha   90.00
_cell.angle_beta   90.00
_cell.angle_gamma   90.00
#
_symmetry.space_group_name_H-M   'P 1'
#
loop_
_entity.id
_entity.type
_entity.pdbx_description
1 polymer ?
#
loop_
_entity_poly.entity_id
_entity_poly.type
_entity_poly.pdbx_seq_one_letter_code
_entity_poly.pdbx_strand_id
1 'polypeptide(L)'
;MWLPLASHANDAQTKMKYTLFCSGCHTADGRGSGDPRIPDMRNYVGYFAAVEGGREFLIQVPGVATAPLKSKELAQIVNWMLRTFSADQLPDDFQPFDEQEVERLRQYVLRSELGSTRKALVTRIEEYKKNN
;
A
#
# COMPACT_ATOMS: atom_id res chain seq x y z
N MET A 1 17.54 13.72 25.94
CA MET A 1 16.70 12.82 25.12
C MET A 1 16.74 13.29 23.68
N TRP A 2 17.41 12.55 22.83
CA TRP A 2 17.56 12.89 21.42
C TRP A 2 16.39 12.30 20.64
N LEU A 3 15.48 13.13 20.17
CA LEU A 3 14.46 12.70 19.20
C LEU A 3 15.12 12.67 17.82
N PRO A 4 14.94 11.60 17.05
CA PRO A 4 15.57 11.50 15.74
C PRO A 4 14.88 12.45 14.75
N LEU A 5 15.52 13.56 14.46
CA LEU A 5 15.15 14.48 13.37
C LEU A 5 15.12 13.79 12.00
N ALA A 6 15.75 12.63 11.89
CA ALA A 6 15.81 11.86 10.64
C ALA A 6 14.46 11.32 10.15
N SER A 7 13.51 11.09 11.06
CA SER A 7 12.19 10.54 10.73
C SER A 7 11.35 11.51 9.91
N HIS A 8 11.36 12.79 10.25
CA HIS A 8 10.55 13.80 9.55
C HIS A 8 11.06 14.13 8.15
N ALA A 9 12.38 14.13 7.96
CA ALA A 9 12.98 14.37 6.64
C ALA A 9 12.65 13.23 5.67
N ASN A 10 12.69 11.97 6.13
CA ASN A 10 12.31 10.80 5.32
C ASN A 10 10.83 10.81 4.96
N ASP A 11 9.95 11.20 5.88
CA ASP A 11 8.51 11.28 5.61
C ASP A 11 8.19 12.36 4.58
N ALA A 12 8.84 13.52 4.65
CA ALA A 12 8.65 14.60 3.67
C ALA A 12 9.09 14.17 2.26
N GLN A 13 10.24 13.50 2.14
CA GLN A 13 10.73 12.98 0.87
C GLN A 13 9.81 11.88 0.33
N THR A 14 9.35 10.98 1.19
CA THR A 14 8.45 9.89 0.82
C THR A 14 7.11 10.43 0.35
N LYS A 15 6.55 11.42 1.05
CA LYS A 15 5.32 12.11 0.63
C LYS A 15 5.49 12.76 -0.74
N MET A 16 6.63 13.39 -1.01
CA MET A 16 6.92 13.98 -2.31
C MET A 16 6.91 12.90 -3.40
N LYS A 17 7.53 11.75 -3.18
CA LYS A 17 7.54 10.64 -4.14
C LYS A 17 6.12 10.09 -4.36
N TYR A 18 5.34 9.93 -3.30
CA TYR A 18 3.92 9.57 -3.45
C TYR A 18 3.20 10.58 -4.35
N THR A 19 3.40 11.87 -4.11
CA THR A 19 2.78 12.93 -4.90
C THR A 19 3.16 12.84 -6.37
N LEU A 20 4.44 12.57 -6.67
CA LEU A 20 4.93 12.49 -8.05
C LEU A 20 4.49 11.23 -8.79
N PHE A 21 4.43 10.08 -8.11
CA PHE A 21 4.26 8.78 -8.78
C PHE A 21 2.90 8.12 -8.54
N CYS A 22 2.14 8.55 -7.55
CA CYS A 22 0.92 7.86 -7.12
C CYS A 22 -0.32 8.78 -7.12
N SER A 23 -0.16 10.05 -6.73
CA SER A 23 -1.29 10.94 -6.49
C SER A 23 -2.05 11.31 -7.76
N GLY A 24 -1.45 11.16 -8.94
CA GLY A 24 -2.15 11.42 -10.21
C GLY A 24 -3.39 10.57 -10.39
N CYS A 25 -3.37 9.33 -9.90
CA CYS A 25 -4.52 8.42 -9.91
C CYS A 25 -5.19 8.33 -8.54
N HIS A 26 -4.40 8.23 -7.45
CA HIS A 26 -4.91 7.98 -6.11
C HIS A 26 -5.30 9.24 -5.35
N THR A 27 -4.99 10.42 -5.87
CA THR A 27 -5.13 11.73 -5.24
C THR A 27 -4.20 11.93 -4.03
N ALA A 28 -4.04 13.18 -3.60
CA ALA A 28 -3.14 13.52 -2.49
C ALA A 28 -3.61 12.93 -1.16
N ASP A 29 -4.92 12.75 -0.99
CA ASP A 29 -5.53 12.23 0.23
C ASP A 29 -5.94 10.75 0.13
N GLY A 30 -5.63 10.08 -0.97
CA GLY A 30 -5.88 8.65 -1.14
C GLY A 30 -7.31 8.27 -1.48
N ARG A 31 -8.21 9.24 -1.75
CA ARG A 31 -9.62 8.94 -2.04
C ARG A 31 -9.87 8.26 -3.38
N GLY A 32 -8.89 8.27 -4.28
CA GLY A 32 -9.04 7.72 -5.61
C GLY A 32 -9.79 8.66 -6.56
N SER A 33 -10.09 8.15 -7.77
CA SER A 33 -10.65 8.96 -8.86
C SER A 33 -12.13 8.69 -9.15
N GLY A 34 -12.78 7.79 -8.40
CA GLY A 34 -14.10 7.27 -8.71
C GLY A 34 -14.10 6.11 -9.70
N ASP A 35 -12.97 5.82 -10.33
CA ASP A 35 -12.77 4.63 -11.16
C ASP A 35 -12.69 3.39 -10.25
N PRO A 36 -13.48 2.32 -10.52
CA PRO A 36 -13.42 1.09 -9.71
C PRO A 36 -12.03 0.45 -9.63
N ARG A 37 -11.16 0.76 -10.61
CA ARG A 37 -9.77 0.27 -10.62
C ARG A 37 -8.87 1.04 -9.66
N ILE A 38 -9.29 2.22 -9.22
CA ILE A 38 -8.55 3.12 -8.34
C ILE A 38 -9.46 3.50 -7.16
N PRO A 39 -9.70 2.55 -6.25
CA PRO A 39 -10.66 2.77 -5.16
C PRO A 39 -10.10 3.71 -4.09
N ASP A 40 -10.98 4.19 -3.25
CA ASP A 40 -10.63 4.96 -2.05
C ASP A 40 -9.83 4.08 -1.08
N MET A 41 -8.61 4.49 -0.76
CA MET A 41 -7.73 3.75 0.14
C MET A 41 -7.94 4.10 1.62
N ARG A 42 -8.60 5.21 1.90
CA ARG A 42 -8.75 5.73 3.26
C ARG A 42 -9.55 4.77 4.12
N ASN A 43 -9.04 4.50 5.32
CA ASN A 43 -9.69 3.65 6.32
C ASN A 43 -10.03 2.24 5.81
N TYR A 44 -9.29 1.77 4.82
CA TYR A 44 -9.53 0.45 4.22
C TYR A 44 -8.26 -0.29 3.81
N VAL A 45 -7.31 0.38 3.14
CA VAL A 45 -6.17 -0.29 2.51
C VAL A 45 -5.31 -1.08 3.52
N GLY A 46 -5.28 -0.67 4.78
CA GLY A 46 -4.56 -1.39 5.85
C GLY A 46 -5.07 -2.81 6.08
N TYR A 47 -6.34 -3.07 5.82
CA TYR A 47 -6.91 -4.42 5.99
C TYR A 47 -6.25 -5.45 5.06
N PHE A 48 -5.73 -5.03 3.90
CA PHE A 48 -5.02 -5.95 3.01
C PHE A 48 -3.82 -6.59 3.72
N ALA A 49 -3.15 -5.85 4.59
CA ALA A 49 -2.02 -6.40 5.35
C ALA A 49 -2.43 -7.42 6.42
N ALA A 50 -3.72 -7.52 6.73
CA ALA A 50 -4.25 -8.43 7.75
C ALA A 50 -4.73 -9.77 7.19
N VAL A 51 -4.85 -9.91 5.88
CA VAL A 51 -5.40 -11.12 5.24
C VAL A 51 -4.38 -11.79 4.35
N GLU A 52 -4.49 -13.11 4.21
CA GLU A 52 -3.60 -13.90 3.35
C GLU A 52 -3.69 -13.42 1.90
N GLY A 53 -2.53 -13.20 1.28
CA GLY A 53 -2.42 -12.70 -0.09
C GLY A 53 -2.48 -11.18 -0.23
N GLY A 54 -2.83 -10.47 0.84
CA GLY A 54 -3.00 -9.02 0.78
C GLY A 54 -1.69 -8.26 0.63
N ARG A 55 -0.62 -8.67 1.31
CA ARG A 55 0.70 -8.04 1.17
C ARG A 55 1.22 -8.16 -0.26
N GLU A 56 1.11 -9.34 -0.82
CA GLU A 56 1.48 -9.61 -2.20
C GLU A 56 0.71 -8.71 -3.16
N PHE A 57 -0.60 -8.62 -3.00
CA PHE A 57 -1.46 -7.80 -3.83
C PHE A 57 -1.04 -6.32 -3.82
N LEU A 58 -0.75 -5.76 -2.65
CA LEU A 58 -0.37 -4.34 -2.52
C LEU A 58 0.87 -3.99 -3.34
N ILE A 59 1.79 -4.92 -3.53
CA ILE A 59 3.01 -4.70 -4.31
C ILE A 59 2.85 -5.10 -5.78
N GLN A 60 1.98 -6.09 -6.06
CA GLN A 60 1.86 -6.68 -7.40
C GLN A 60 0.86 -5.97 -8.30
N VAL A 61 0.07 -5.02 -7.79
CA VAL A 61 -0.77 -4.17 -8.64
C VAL A 61 0.11 -3.42 -9.65
N PRO A 62 -0.32 -3.28 -10.91
CA PRO A 62 0.55 -2.75 -11.97
C PRO A 62 1.19 -1.41 -11.64
N GLY A 63 0.42 -0.48 -11.09
CA GLY A 63 0.94 0.86 -10.76
C GLY A 63 2.06 0.87 -9.73
N VAL A 64 2.09 -0.12 -8.85
CA VAL A 64 3.16 -0.29 -7.85
C VAL A 64 4.30 -1.10 -8.43
N ALA A 65 4.01 -2.29 -8.94
CA ALA A 65 5.04 -3.23 -9.41
C ALA A 65 5.93 -2.63 -10.50
N THR A 66 5.34 -1.83 -11.40
CA THR A 66 6.06 -1.24 -12.54
C THR A 66 6.52 0.20 -12.31
N ALA A 67 6.33 0.75 -11.12
CA ALA A 67 6.76 2.11 -10.82
C ALA A 67 8.27 2.28 -11.06
N PRO A 68 8.71 3.40 -11.67
CA PRO A 68 10.11 3.65 -11.97
C PRO A 68 10.88 4.10 -10.73
N LEU A 69 10.84 3.28 -9.69
CA LEU A 69 11.42 3.52 -8.37
C LEU A 69 12.18 2.28 -7.92
N LYS A 70 13.23 2.48 -7.14
CA LYS A 70 13.94 1.38 -6.50
C LYS A 70 13.04 0.71 -5.46
N SER A 71 13.25 -0.57 -5.23
CA SER A 71 12.43 -1.35 -4.30
C SER A 71 12.46 -0.80 -2.87
N LYS A 72 13.60 -0.25 -2.43
CA LYS A 72 13.71 0.43 -1.15
C LYS A 72 12.79 1.65 -1.05
N GLU A 73 12.79 2.49 -2.09
CA GLU A 73 11.94 3.69 -2.15
C GLU A 73 10.46 3.30 -2.19
N LEU A 74 10.14 2.28 -2.97
CA LEU A 74 8.78 1.77 -3.09
C LEU A 74 8.26 1.22 -1.76
N ALA A 75 9.09 0.47 -1.02
CA ALA A 75 8.75 0.01 0.31
C ALA A 75 8.43 1.18 1.24
N GLN A 76 9.23 2.24 1.21
CA GLN A 76 9.01 3.43 2.02
C GLN A 76 7.68 4.12 1.68
N ILE A 77 7.35 4.23 0.39
CA ILE A 77 6.09 4.85 -0.07
C ILE A 77 4.88 4.02 0.38
N VAL A 78 4.93 2.71 0.19
CA VAL A 78 3.82 1.83 0.57
C VAL A 78 3.60 1.86 2.09
N ASN A 79 4.66 1.78 2.87
CA ASN A 79 4.56 1.88 4.34
C ASN A 79 4.00 3.23 4.77
N TRP A 80 4.46 4.33 4.16
CA TRP A 80 3.95 5.67 4.44
C TRP A 80 2.47 5.78 4.11
N MET A 81 2.06 5.29 2.96
CA MET A 81 0.69 5.30 2.48
C MET A 81 -0.24 4.53 3.44
N LEU A 82 0.17 3.33 3.84
CA LEU A 82 -0.60 2.51 4.78
C LEU A 82 -0.81 3.25 6.11
N ARG A 83 0.25 3.85 6.67
CA ARG A 83 0.17 4.57 7.93
C ARG A 83 -0.62 5.88 7.82
N THR A 84 -0.53 6.55 6.67
CA THR A 84 -1.17 7.85 6.47
C THR A 84 -2.67 7.70 6.23
N PHE A 85 -3.07 6.74 5.42
CA PHE A 85 -4.47 6.60 5.00
C PHE A 85 -5.25 5.56 5.80
N SER A 86 -4.59 4.64 6.47
CA SER A 86 -5.27 3.47 7.04
C SER A 86 -4.54 2.87 8.25
N ALA A 87 -3.98 3.72 9.11
CA ALA A 87 -3.23 3.26 10.30
C ALA A 87 -4.08 2.36 11.20
N ASP A 88 -5.33 2.73 11.44
CA ASP A 88 -6.22 2.02 12.36
C ASP A 88 -6.68 0.66 11.84
N GLN A 89 -6.50 0.39 10.55
CA GLN A 89 -6.86 -0.87 9.91
C GLN A 89 -5.69 -1.85 9.79
N LEU A 90 -4.48 -1.40 10.14
CA LEU A 90 -3.32 -2.29 10.16
C LEU A 90 -3.44 -3.27 11.34
N PRO A 91 -3.04 -4.54 11.17
CA PRO A 91 -3.02 -5.48 12.29
C PRO A 91 -1.96 -5.07 13.31
N ASP A 92 -2.17 -5.44 14.57
CA ASP A 92 -1.26 -5.09 15.68
C ASP A 92 0.17 -5.61 15.44
N ASP A 93 0.30 -6.74 14.75
CA ASP A 93 1.58 -7.37 14.42
C ASP A 93 2.11 -6.95 13.05
N PHE A 94 1.59 -5.88 12.46
CA PHE A 94 2.02 -5.42 11.13
C PHE A 94 3.53 -5.21 11.08
N GLN A 95 4.17 -5.88 10.09
CA GLN A 95 5.58 -5.69 9.78
C GLN A 95 5.69 -4.80 8.55
N PRO A 96 6.39 -3.64 8.63
CA PRO A 96 6.60 -2.80 7.45
C PRO A 96 7.26 -3.58 6.32
N PHE A 97 6.91 -3.23 5.09
CA PHE A 97 7.59 -3.79 3.92
C PHE A 97 9.07 -3.38 3.93
N ASP A 98 9.94 -4.31 3.59
CA ASP A 98 11.35 -4.02 3.38
C ASP A 98 11.72 -4.13 1.88
N GLU A 99 12.95 -3.73 1.57
CA GLU A 99 13.46 -3.73 0.19
C GLU A 99 13.40 -5.11 -0.44
N GLN A 100 13.79 -6.15 0.32
CA GLN A 100 13.86 -7.53 -0.18
C GLN A 100 12.49 -8.10 -0.51
N GLU A 101 11.51 -7.85 0.35
CA GLU A 101 10.13 -8.29 0.10
C GLU A 101 9.56 -7.60 -1.14
N VAL A 102 9.72 -6.29 -1.25
CA VAL A 102 9.23 -5.53 -2.42
C VAL A 102 9.92 -6.00 -3.69
N GLU A 103 11.25 -6.16 -3.67
CA GLU A 103 12.00 -6.64 -4.83
C GLU A 103 11.51 -8.01 -5.31
N ARG A 104 11.25 -8.91 -4.39
CA ARG A 104 10.73 -10.24 -4.72
C ARG A 104 9.31 -10.19 -5.25
N LEU A 105 8.42 -9.46 -4.57
CA LEU A 105 7.00 -9.45 -4.92
C LEU A 105 6.72 -8.72 -6.24
N ARG A 106 7.43 -7.63 -6.54
CA ARG A 106 7.20 -6.83 -7.74
C ARG A 106 7.59 -7.53 -9.05
N GLN A 107 8.30 -8.66 -8.97
CA GLN A 107 8.62 -9.45 -10.16
C GLN A 107 7.37 -10.03 -10.83
N TYR A 108 6.32 -10.27 -10.06
CA TYR A 108 5.03 -10.67 -10.59
C TYR A 108 4.09 -9.48 -10.67
N VAL A 109 3.61 -9.18 -11.86
CA VAL A 109 2.69 -8.06 -12.09
C VAL A 109 1.29 -8.62 -12.38
N LEU A 110 0.32 -8.31 -11.52
CA LEU A 110 -1.07 -8.67 -11.74
C LEU A 110 -1.59 -7.92 -12.98
N ARG A 111 -2.25 -8.63 -13.89
CA ARG A 111 -2.81 -8.04 -15.11
C ARG A 111 -4.26 -8.46 -15.28
N SER A 112 -4.51 -9.51 -16.05
CA SER A 112 -5.87 -10.00 -16.32
C SER A 112 -6.58 -10.50 -15.07
N GLU A 113 -5.84 -11.01 -14.08
CA GLU A 113 -6.37 -11.51 -12.81
C GLU A 113 -6.52 -10.44 -11.72
N LEU A 114 -6.21 -9.17 -12.01
CA LEU A 114 -6.26 -8.09 -11.01
C LEU A 114 -7.65 -7.96 -10.36
N GLY A 115 -8.70 -7.93 -11.17
CA GLY A 115 -10.06 -7.76 -10.67
C GLY A 115 -10.54 -8.93 -9.82
N SER A 116 -10.30 -10.17 -10.27
CA SER A 116 -10.69 -11.37 -9.52
C SER A 116 -9.89 -11.52 -8.23
N THR A 117 -8.62 -11.19 -8.24
CA THR A 117 -7.77 -11.22 -7.05
C THR A 117 -8.24 -10.20 -6.02
N ARG A 118 -8.53 -8.97 -6.44
CA ARG A 118 -9.07 -7.94 -5.54
C ARG A 118 -10.38 -8.40 -4.92
N LYS A 119 -11.29 -8.93 -5.72
CA LYS A 119 -12.60 -9.40 -5.24
C LYS A 119 -12.45 -10.49 -4.17
N ALA A 120 -11.57 -11.45 -4.40
CA ALA A 120 -11.30 -12.51 -3.42
C ALA A 120 -10.73 -11.95 -2.11
N LEU A 121 -9.80 -10.99 -2.20
CA LEU A 121 -9.21 -10.35 -1.02
C LEU A 121 -10.24 -9.51 -0.26
N VAL A 122 -11.09 -8.76 -0.95
CA VAL A 122 -12.17 -8.00 -0.31
C VAL A 122 -13.11 -8.93 0.46
N THR A 123 -13.46 -10.09 -0.09
CA THR A 123 -14.25 -11.09 0.62
C THR A 123 -13.56 -11.53 1.93
N ARG A 124 -12.25 -11.81 1.89
CA ARG A 124 -11.47 -12.16 3.09
C ARG A 124 -11.44 -11.02 4.10
N ILE A 125 -11.30 -9.78 3.63
CA ILE A 125 -11.30 -8.59 4.48
C ILE A 125 -12.63 -8.44 5.18
N GLU A 126 -13.75 -8.59 4.48
CA GLU A 126 -15.07 -8.47 5.08
C GLU A 126 -15.32 -9.55 6.14
N GLU A 127 -14.84 -10.77 5.92
CA GLU A 127 -14.86 -11.83 6.92
C GLU A 127 -13.97 -11.51 8.13
N TYR A 128 -12.77 -11.02 7.88
CA TYR A 128 -11.85 -10.59 8.94
C TYR A 128 -12.49 -9.50 9.82
N LYS A 129 -13.14 -8.51 9.22
CA LYS A 129 -13.81 -7.44 9.95
C LYS A 129 -14.92 -7.93 10.88
N LYS A 130 -15.61 -8.99 10.50
CA LYS A 130 -16.68 -9.58 11.34
C LYS A 130 -16.14 -10.25 12.59
N ASN A 131 -14.89 -10.71 12.57
CA ASN A 131 -14.28 -11.51 13.63
C ASN A 131 -13.30 -10.69 14.49
N ASN A 132 -13.14 -9.38 14.20
CA ASN A 132 -12.19 -8.54 14.92
C ASN A 132 -12.75 -7.12 15.27
#